data_193ccd024a1ebfc6711b16cccee9d91e
#
_entry.id   193ccd024a1ebfc6711b16cccee9d91e
#
_cell.length_a   1.000
_cell.length_b   1.000
_cell.length_c   1.000
_cell.angle_alpha   90.00
_cell.angle_beta   90.00
_cell.angle_gamma   90.00
#
_symmetry.space_group_name_H-M   'P 1'
#
loop_
_entity.id
_entity.type
_entity.pdbx_description
1 polymer ?
#
loop_
_entity_poly.entity_id
_entity_poly.type
_entity_poly.pdbx_seq_one_letter_code
_entity_poly.pdbx_strand_id
1 'polypeptide(L)'
;MAAQGAKKRFALDSNLLIDLAGEEDYAHTFREDFQQRGYSLWLPPTVAHELLHASETKFDPDAALARSALVQLLDWQIFPIGLSSLDVGIAEVFARNLIFARLLPPEEQNDGLILAESSLATIPVLVSSDHHLLDIPEDRLLVCFNDADLLPVRVAHPKGLLKAIG
;
A
#
# COMPACT_ATOMS: atom_id res chain seq x y z
N MET A 1 -21.35 -4.67 -10.92
CA MET A 1 -20.29 -5.68 -11.11
C MET A 1 -18.90 -5.10 -10.92
N ALA A 2 -18.49 -4.10 -11.70
CA ALA A 2 -17.18 -3.45 -11.53
C ALA A 2 -16.99 -2.83 -10.14
N ALA A 3 -18.04 -2.25 -9.56
CA ALA A 3 -17.98 -1.62 -8.24
C ALA A 3 -17.74 -2.63 -7.10
N GLN A 4 -18.23 -3.87 -7.23
CA GLN A 4 -17.98 -4.92 -6.24
C GLN A 4 -16.55 -5.46 -6.34
N GLY A 5 -16.02 -5.59 -7.56
CA GLY A 5 -14.63 -5.99 -7.76
C GLY A 5 -13.65 -4.98 -7.19
N ALA A 6 -13.91 -3.68 -7.38
CA ALA A 6 -13.06 -2.60 -6.85
C ALA A 6 -13.09 -2.58 -5.32
N LYS A 7 -14.23 -2.83 -4.68
CA LYS A 7 -14.36 -2.85 -3.21
C LYS A 7 -13.60 -3.98 -2.55
N LYS A 8 -13.28 -5.05 -3.28
CA LYS A 8 -12.51 -6.21 -2.78
C LYS A 8 -11.07 -6.18 -3.26
N ARG A 9 -10.47 -5.00 -3.27
CA ARG A 9 -9.07 -4.81 -3.66
C ARG A 9 -8.34 -4.08 -2.54
N PHE A 10 -7.19 -4.61 -2.17
CA PHE A 10 -6.28 -3.98 -1.22
C PHE A 10 -4.95 -3.70 -1.89
N ALA A 11 -4.41 -2.50 -1.66
CA ALA A 11 -3.00 -2.22 -1.91
C ALA A 11 -2.22 -2.51 -0.63
N LEU A 12 -1.03 -3.07 -0.76
CA LEU A 12 -0.21 -3.47 0.38
C LEU A 12 1.04 -2.60 0.49
N ASP A 13 1.30 -2.11 1.69
CA ASP A 13 2.54 -1.40 1.99
C ASP A 13 3.70 -2.39 2.21
N SER A 14 4.93 -1.90 2.13
CA SER A 14 6.14 -2.73 2.21
C SER A 14 6.28 -3.49 3.52
N ASN A 15 5.87 -2.90 4.64
CA ASN A 15 6.00 -3.56 5.95
C ASN A 15 5.19 -4.85 6.07
N LEU A 16 3.98 -4.91 5.46
CA LEU A 16 3.22 -6.16 5.44
C LEU A 16 3.92 -7.25 4.62
N LEU A 17 4.54 -6.86 3.50
CA LEU A 17 5.27 -7.79 2.65
C LEU A 17 6.52 -8.33 3.35
N ILE A 18 7.22 -7.48 4.09
CA ILE A 18 8.35 -7.89 4.92
C ILE A 18 7.89 -8.87 6.01
N ASP A 19 6.77 -8.61 6.65
CA ASP A 19 6.21 -9.50 7.67
C ASP A 19 5.77 -10.84 7.07
N LEU A 20 5.22 -10.85 5.86
CA LEU A 20 4.95 -12.11 5.13
C LEU A 20 6.24 -12.90 4.88
N ALA A 21 7.29 -12.24 4.42
CA ALA A 21 8.58 -12.87 4.18
C ALA A 21 9.21 -13.38 5.48
N GLY A 22 9.00 -12.67 6.59
CA GLY A 22 9.45 -13.06 7.92
C GLY A 22 8.58 -14.11 8.59
N GLU A 23 7.58 -14.62 7.89
CA GLU A 23 6.67 -15.67 8.37
C GLU A 23 5.89 -15.27 9.63
N GLU A 24 5.56 -13.97 9.75
CA GLU A 24 4.70 -13.50 10.83
C GLU A 24 3.28 -14.05 10.68
N ASP A 25 2.78 -14.68 11.72
CA ASP A 25 1.50 -15.39 11.68
C ASP A 25 0.34 -14.50 11.25
N TYR A 26 0.26 -13.28 11.79
CA TYR A 26 -0.84 -12.37 11.45
C TYR A 26 -0.85 -12.00 9.95
N ALA A 27 0.34 -11.85 9.36
CA ALA A 27 0.46 -11.46 7.96
C ALA A 27 -0.04 -12.58 7.03
N HIS A 28 0.33 -13.81 7.33
CA HIS A 28 -0.18 -14.98 6.59
C HIS A 28 -1.69 -15.14 6.79
N THR A 29 -2.18 -15.02 8.01
CA THR A 29 -3.61 -15.07 8.30
C THR A 29 -4.36 -13.99 7.53
N PHE A 30 -3.84 -12.76 7.51
CA PHE A 30 -4.43 -11.67 6.75
C PHE A 30 -4.56 -12.04 5.27
N ARG A 31 -3.45 -12.47 4.65
CA ARG A 31 -3.45 -12.82 3.23
C ARG A 31 -4.43 -13.94 2.92
N GLU A 32 -4.37 -15.02 3.68
CA GLU A 32 -5.20 -16.20 3.44
C GLU A 32 -6.69 -15.90 3.64
N ASP A 33 -7.06 -15.26 4.75
CA ASP A 33 -8.46 -14.99 5.07
C ASP A 33 -9.09 -14.03 4.06
N PHE A 34 -8.40 -12.97 3.69
CA PHE A 34 -8.96 -12.02 2.74
C PHE A 34 -9.01 -12.59 1.32
N GLN A 35 -8.00 -13.33 0.89
CA GLN A 35 -8.04 -13.99 -0.43
C GLN A 35 -9.16 -15.02 -0.51
N GLN A 36 -9.41 -15.79 0.54
CA GLN A 36 -10.54 -16.72 0.61
C GLN A 36 -11.89 -16.01 0.51
N ARG A 37 -11.97 -14.76 0.98
CA ARG A 37 -13.17 -13.93 0.88
C ARG A 37 -13.32 -13.22 -0.46
N GLY A 38 -12.43 -13.50 -1.41
CA GLY A 38 -12.48 -12.94 -2.75
C GLY A 38 -11.77 -11.61 -2.92
N TYR A 39 -10.96 -11.18 -1.94
CA TYR A 39 -10.13 -9.98 -2.07
C TYR A 39 -8.91 -10.27 -2.94
N SER A 40 -8.56 -9.32 -3.80
CA SER A 40 -7.28 -9.32 -4.52
C SER A 40 -6.31 -8.34 -3.86
N LEU A 41 -5.04 -8.73 -3.84
CA LEU A 41 -3.97 -7.97 -3.21
C LEU A 41 -3.04 -7.41 -4.28
N TRP A 42 -2.68 -6.13 -4.14
CA TRP A 42 -1.98 -5.39 -5.17
C TRP A 42 -0.75 -4.70 -4.61
N LEU A 43 0.28 -4.63 -5.45
CA LEU A 43 1.58 -4.05 -5.11
C LEU A 43 1.74 -2.70 -5.81
N PRO A 44 1.73 -1.59 -5.06
CA PRO A 44 2.04 -0.28 -5.66
C PRO A 44 3.48 -0.23 -6.19
N PRO A 45 3.73 0.47 -7.30
CA PRO A 45 5.08 0.58 -7.86
C PRO A 45 6.12 1.09 -6.86
N THR A 46 5.77 2.08 -6.05
CA THR A 46 6.70 2.61 -5.04
C THR A 46 7.06 1.55 -4.00
N VAL A 47 6.12 0.70 -3.60
CA VAL A 47 6.40 -0.41 -2.68
C VAL A 47 7.40 -1.39 -3.31
N ALA A 48 7.22 -1.72 -4.59
CA ALA A 48 8.18 -2.57 -5.31
C ALA A 48 9.58 -1.95 -5.30
N HIS A 49 9.68 -0.64 -5.53
CA HIS A 49 10.95 0.09 -5.48
C HIS A 49 11.57 0.08 -4.09
N GLU A 50 10.77 0.25 -3.04
CA GLU A 50 11.25 0.19 -1.67
C GLU A 50 11.83 -1.18 -1.33
N LEU A 51 11.15 -2.25 -1.73
CA LEU A 51 11.63 -3.62 -1.51
C LEU A 51 12.94 -3.88 -2.27
N LEU A 52 13.01 -3.44 -3.53
CA LEU A 52 14.22 -3.59 -4.33
C LEU A 52 15.39 -2.82 -3.71
N HIS A 53 15.15 -1.57 -3.32
CA HIS A 53 16.17 -0.74 -2.67
C HIS A 53 16.65 -1.38 -1.36
N ALA A 54 15.74 -1.87 -0.52
CA ALA A 54 16.09 -2.53 0.72
C ALA A 54 16.91 -3.80 0.47
N SER A 55 16.59 -4.56 -0.59
CA SER A 55 17.33 -5.77 -0.95
C SER A 55 18.77 -5.50 -1.35
N GLU A 56 19.05 -4.30 -1.85
CA GLU A 56 20.37 -3.90 -2.36
C GLU A 56 21.19 -3.10 -1.34
N THR A 57 20.54 -2.35 -0.44
CA THR A 57 21.22 -1.37 0.41
C THR A 57 21.17 -1.66 1.89
N LYS A 58 20.24 -2.50 2.34
CA LYS A 58 20.14 -2.87 3.76
C LYS A 58 21.08 -4.03 4.07
N PHE A 59 21.38 -4.22 5.35
CA PHE A 59 22.08 -5.39 5.85
C PHE A 59 21.10 -6.51 6.17
N ASP A 60 21.59 -7.76 6.18
CA ASP A 60 20.77 -8.88 6.63
C ASP A 60 20.46 -8.71 8.13
N PRO A 61 19.25 -9.10 8.60
CA PRO A 61 18.25 -9.88 7.86
C PRO A 61 17.32 -9.06 6.94
N ASP A 62 17.34 -7.73 7.01
CA ASP A 62 16.38 -6.89 6.29
C ASP A 62 16.48 -7.04 4.77
N ALA A 63 17.71 -7.09 4.24
CA ALA A 63 17.92 -7.28 2.81
C ALA A 63 17.42 -8.65 2.34
N ALA A 64 17.66 -9.70 3.13
CA ALA A 64 17.20 -11.04 2.82
C ALA A 64 15.68 -11.14 2.82
N LEU A 65 15.00 -10.49 3.78
CA LEU A 65 13.55 -10.44 3.84
C LEU A 65 12.95 -9.71 2.63
N ALA A 66 13.54 -8.59 2.23
CA ALA A 66 13.09 -7.84 1.06
C ALA A 66 13.25 -8.67 -0.23
N ARG A 67 14.38 -9.35 -0.40
CA ARG A 67 14.59 -10.26 -1.55
C ARG A 67 13.58 -11.40 -1.55
N SER A 68 13.36 -12.00 -0.39
CA SER A 68 12.39 -13.09 -0.23
C SER A 68 10.98 -12.63 -0.60
N ALA A 69 10.57 -11.45 -0.15
CA ALA A 69 9.27 -10.88 -0.48
C ALA A 69 9.11 -10.73 -2.00
N LEU A 70 10.11 -10.14 -2.67
CA LEU A 70 10.06 -9.94 -4.12
C LEU A 70 9.92 -11.25 -4.90
N VAL A 71 10.63 -12.29 -4.47
CA VAL A 71 10.60 -13.60 -5.14
C VAL A 71 9.25 -14.31 -4.94
N GLN A 72 8.60 -14.09 -3.80
CA GLN A 72 7.38 -14.80 -3.42
C GLN A 72 6.08 -14.11 -3.86
N LEU A 73 6.14 -12.91 -4.44
CA LEU A 73 4.94 -12.15 -4.81
C LEU A 73 3.97 -12.97 -5.67
N LEU A 74 4.49 -13.69 -6.64
CA LEU A 74 3.67 -14.49 -7.54
C LEU A 74 2.97 -15.63 -6.80
N ASP A 75 3.71 -16.35 -5.95
CA ASP A 75 3.17 -17.43 -5.14
C ASP A 75 2.10 -16.95 -4.16
N TRP A 76 2.27 -15.75 -3.63
CA TRP A 76 1.29 -15.12 -2.75
C TRP A 76 0.10 -14.52 -3.51
N GLN A 77 0.13 -14.55 -4.84
CA GLN A 77 -0.91 -13.95 -5.68
C GLN A 77 -1.09 -12.45 -5.39
N ILE A 78 0.02 -11.73 -5.26
CA ILE A 78 0.06 -10.27 -5.12
C ILE A 78 0.46 -9.69 -6.48
N PHE A 79 -0.44 -8.89 -7.06
CA PHE A 79 -0.30 -8.41 -8.43
C PHE A 79 0.28 -6.99 -8.48
N PRO A 80 1.22 -6.71 -9.39
CA PRO A 80 1.74 -5.35 -9.52
C PRO A 80 0.71 -4.42 -10.13
N ILE A 81 0.65 -3.19 -9.62
CA ILE A 81 -0.14 -2.11 -10.21
C ILE A 81 0.65 -1.55 -11.40
N GLY A 82 0.01 -1.47 -12.57
CA GLY A 82 0.57 -0.82 -13.74
C GLY A 82 0.07 0.63 -13.85
N LEU A 83 0.99 1.59 -13.98
CA LEU A 83 0.67 3.00 -14.14
C LEU A 83 1.26 3.55 -15.42
N SER A 84 0.53 4.45 -16.08
CA SER A 84 1.06 5.21 -17.22
C SER A 84 2.04 6.28 -16.75
N SER A 85 2.80 6.86 -17.69
CA SER A 85 3.71 7.98 -17.36
C SER A 85 2.94 9.19 -16.82
N LEU A 86 1.73 9.44 -17.32
CA LEU A 86 0.88 10.51 -16.82
C LEU A 86 0.48 10.24 -15.35
N ASP A 87 0.10 9.01 -15.04
CA ASP A 87 -0.28 8.61 -13.67
C ASP A 87 0.88 8.80 -12.70
N VAL A 88 2.11 8.47 -13.13
CA VAL A 88 3.31 8.70 -12.32
C VAL A 88 3.46 10.17 -11.97
N GLY A 89 3.26 11.06 -12.95
CA GLY A 89 3.32 12.51 -12.73
C GLY A 89 2.23 12.98 -11.77
N ILE A 90 1.01 12.48 -11.90
CA ILE A 90 -0.10 12.79 -11.00
C ILE A 90 0.22 12.36 -9.58
N ALA A 91 0.77 11.16 -9.41
CA ALA A 91 1.16 10.65 -8.09
C ALA A 91 2.22 11.54 -7.42
N GLU A 92 3.21 12.00 -8.17
CA GLU A 92 4.25 12.89 -7.66
C GLU A 92 3.69 14.23 -7.17
N VAL A 93 2.76 14.81 -7.93
CA VAL A 93 2.10 16.06 -7.54
C VAL A 93 1.27 15.85 -6.28
N PHE A 94 0.51 14.76 -6.21
CA PHE A 94 -0.31 14.46 -5.03
C PHE A 94 0.56 14.29 -3.77
N ALA A 95 1.65 13.53 -3.88
CA ALA A 95 2.55 13.31 -2.75
C ALA A 95 3.14 14.63 -2.24
N ARG A 96 3.54 15.51 -3.15
CA ARG A 96 4.01 16.85 -2.81
C ARG A 96 2.96 17.67 -2.09
N ASN A 97 1.70 17.60 -2.56
CA ASN A 97 0.60 18.34 -1.94
C ASN A 97 0.31 17.85 -0.52
N LEU A 98 0.45 16.57 -0.23
CA LEU A 98 0.31 16.05 1.14
C LEU A 98 1.38 16.63 2.08
N ILE A 99 2.60 16.77 1.59
CA ILE A 99 3.69 17.38 2.35
C ILE A 99 3.40 18.88 2.58
N PHE A 100 2.95 19.59 1.55
CA PHE A 100 2.55 21.00 1.68
C PHE A 100 1.40 21.19 2.67
N ALA A 101 0.45 20.28 2.68
CA ALA A 101 -0.67 20.30 3.62
C ALA A 101 -0.28 19.86 5.03
N ARG A 102 0.99 19.48 5.23
CA ARG A 102 1.54 18.97 6.49
C ARG A 102 0.85 17.70 7.01
N LEU A 103 0.34 16.89 6.10
CA LEU A 103 -0.20 15.56 6.42
C LEU A 103 0.90 14.50 6.47
N LEU A 104 1.99 14.72 5.76
CA LEU A 104 3.18 13.86 5.77
C LEU A 104 4.42 14.73 5.95
N PRO A 105 5.45 14.23 6.67
CA PRO A 105 6.74 14.91 6.72
C PRO A 105 7.46 14.80 5.36
N PRO A 106 8.37 15.75 5.03
CA PRO A 106 9.05 15.76 3.73
C PRO A 106 9.80 14.48 3.37
N GLU A 107 10.33 13.77 4.36
CA GLU A 107 11.05 12.51 4.17
C GLU A 107 10.14 11.32 3.85
N GLU A 108 8.81 11.48 4.01
CA GLU A 108 7.82 10.42 3.76
C GLU A 108 7.09 10.61 2.42
N GLN A 109 7.76 11.12 1.41
CA GLN A 109 7.17 11.31 0.07
C GLN A 109 6.67 10.00 -0.52
N ASN A 110 7.35 8.89 -0.26
CA ASN A 110 6.93 7.58 -0.75
C ASN A 110 5.54 7.19 -0.26
N ASP A 111 5.19 7.52 0.97
CA ASP A 111 3.85 7.25 1.51
C ASP A 111 2.77 7.98 0.71
N GLY A 112 3.04 9.21 0.31
CA GLY A 112 2.14 9.96 -0.56
C GLY A 112 2.01 9.35 -1.95
N LEU A 113 3.12 8.86 -2.52
CA LEU A 113 3.11 8.17 -3.81
C LEU A 113 2.27 6.88 -3.74
N ILE A 114 2.44 6.09 -2.70
CA ILE A 114 1.70 4.83 -2.50
C ILE A 114 0.19 5.09 -2.42
N LEU A 115 -0.22 6.14 -1.71
CA LEU A 115 -1.63 6.53 -1.64
C LEU A 115 -2.18 6.91 -3.01
N ALA A 116 -1.46 7.73 -3.78
CA ALA A 116 -1.88 8.14 -5.11
C ALA A 116 -1.92 6.96 -6.09
N GLU A 117 -0.93 6.07 -6.03
CA GLU A 117 -0.87 4.87 -6.87
C GLU A 117 -2.07 3.96 -6.61
N SER A 118 -2.44 3.79 -5.34
CA SER A 118 -3.61 3.03 -4.95
C SER A 118 -4.89 3.66 -5.52
N SER A 119 -5.04 4.97 -5.41
CA SER A 119 -6.19 5.71 -5.95
C SER A 119 -6.29 5.55 -7.46
N LEU A 120 -5.18 5.74 -8.17
CA LEU A 120 -5.14 5.64 -9.63
C LEU A 120 -5.47 4.24 -10.14
N ALA A 121 -5.19 3.21 -9.34
CA ALA A 121 -5.57 1.83 -9.63
C ALA A 121 -7.00 1.49 -9.19
N THR A 122 -7.76 2.48 -8.71
CA THR A 122 -9.13 2.31 -8.19
C THR A 122 -9.20 1.34 -6.99
N ILE A 123 -8.17 1.36 -6.14
CA ILE A 123 -8.11 0.53 -4.94
C ILE A 123 -8.50 1.40 -3.74
N PRO A 124 -9.58 1.05 -3.03
CA PRO A 124 -10.12 1.93 -1.99
C PRO A 124 -9.41 1.85 -0.64
N VAL A 125 -8.56 0.86 -0.42
CA VAL A 125 -7.91 0.63 0.86
C VAL A 125 -6.43 0.31 0.67
N LEU A 126 -5.59 1.06 1.37
CA LEU A 126 -4.17 0.76 1.53
C LEU A 126 -3.96 0.11 2.90
N VAL A 127 -3.41 -1.09 2.91
CA VAL A 127 -3.13 -1.83 4.13
C VAL A 127 -1.70 -1.55 4.58
N SER A 128 -1.55 -0.94 5.75
CA SER A 128 -0.24 -0.55 6.27
C SER A 128 -0.24 -0.58 7.80
N SER A 129 0.91 -0.86 8.39
CA SER A 129 1.16 -0.70 9.81
C SER A 129 1.98 0.56 10.13
N ASP A 130 2.28 1.38 9.14
CA ASP A 130 3.06 2.61 9.29
C ASP A 130 2.20 3.71 9.94
N HIS A 131 2.65 4.20 11.09
CA HIS A 131 1.93 5.24 11.83
C HIS A 131 1.85 6.57 11.07
N HIS A 132 2.82 6.90 10.21
CA HIS A 132 2.75 8.13 9.40
C HIS A 132 1.52 8.12 8.49
N LEU A 133 1.17 6.95 7.97
CA LEU A 133 -0.04 6.79 7.14
C LEU A 133 -1.29 6.66 8.00
N LEU A 134 -1.24 5.83 9.05
CA LEU A 134 -2.40 5.55 9.91
C LEU A 134 -2.86 6.78 10.69
N ASP A 135 -1.95 7.68 11.04
CA ASP A 135 -2.24 8.86 11.85
C ASP A 135 -2.72 10.05 11.01
N ILE A 136 -2.73 9.96 9.68
CA ILE A 136 -3.30 11.02 8.85
C ILE A 136 -4.81 11.14 9.14
N PRO A 137 -5.30 12.35 9.51
CA PRO A 137 -6.74 12.53 9.71
C PRO A 137 -7.53 12.21 8.43
N GLU A 138 -8.49 11.30 8.53
CA GLU A 138 -9.25 10.81 7.36
C GLU A 138 -9.95 11.94 6.61
N ASP A 139 -10.55 12.89 7.34
CA ASP A 139 -11.27 14.01 6.75
C ASP A 139 -10.33 14.93 5.94
N ARG A 140 -9.12 15.17 6.44
CA ARG A 140 -8.13 16.00 5.75
C ARG A 140 -7.56 15.29 4.53
N LEU A 141 -7.33 13.98 4.63
CA LEU A 141 -6.87 13.18 3.50
C LEU A 141 -7.92 13.15 2.40
N LEU A 142 -9.19 13.00 2.77
CA LEU A 142 -10.32 13.03 1.83
C LEU A 142 -10.35 14.34 1.04
N VAL A 143 -10.16 15.48 1.71
CA VAL A 143 -10.09 16.78 1.05
C VAL A 143 -8.96 16.80 0.01
N CYS A 144 -7.78 16.27 0.34
CA CYS A 144 -6.65 16.22 -0.59
C CYS A 144 -6.97 15.38 -1.83
N PHE A 145 -7.62 14.24 -1.66
CA PHE A 145 -8.05 13.41 -2.79
C PHE A 145 -9.06 14.15 -3.66
N ASN A 146 -10.05 14.79 -3.05
CA ASN A 146 -11.08 15.53 -3.78
C ASN A 146 -10.48 16.70 -4.55
N ASP A 147 -9.56 17.44 -3.95
CA ASP A 147 -8.89 18.57 -4.59
C ASP A 147 -8.03 18.13 -5.78
N ALA A 148 -7.48 16.94 -5.73
CA ALA A 148 -6.68 16.36 -6.81
C ALA A 148 -7.53 15.61 -7.86
N ASP A 149 -8.83 15.55 -7.68
CA ASP A 149 -9.76 14.77 -8.53
C ASP A 149 -9.37 13.28 -8.57
N LEU A 150 -8.96 12.76 -7.42
CA LEU A 150 -8.60 11.36 -7.24
C LEU A 150 -9.63 10.65 -6.37
N LEU A 151 -9.82 9.35 -6.59
CA LEU A 151 -10.68 8.52 -5.76
C LEU A 151 -10.10 8.38 -4.36
N PRO A 152 -10.91 8.52 -3.31
CA PRO A 152 -10.43 8.40 -1.94
C PRO A 152 -9.85 7.01 -1.64
N VAL A 153 -8.74 7.01 -0.89
CA VAL A 153 -8.13 5.79 -0.35
C VAL A 153 -8.10 5.92 1.17
N ARG A 154 -8.55 4.87 1.84
CA ARG A 154 -8.48 4.77 3.29
C ARG A 154 -7.29 3.91 3.68
N VAL A 155 -6.57 4.30 4.72
CA VAL A 155 -5.49 3.49 5.29
C VAL A 155 -6.05 2.64 6.42
N ALA A 156 -5.72 1.35 6.43
CA ALA A 156 -6.18 0.42 7.45
C ALA A 156 -5.04 -0.48 7.92
N HIS A 157 -5.00 -0.73 9.22
CA HIS A 157 -4.05 -1.67 9.81
C HIS A 157 -4.51 -3.10 9.55
N PRO A 158 -3.61 -4.02 9.14
CA PRO A 158 -4.01 -5.41 8.84
C PRO A 158 -4.67 -6.12 10.01
N LYS A 159 -4.19 -5.90 11.24
CA LYS A 159 -4.80 -6.49 12.43
C LYS A 159 -6.19 -5.94 12.70
N GLY A 160 -6.40 -4.65 12.41
CA GLY A 160 -7.72 -4.02 12.52
C GLY A 160 -8.73 -4.62 11.53
N LEU A 161 -8.30 -4.87 10.30
CA LEU A 161 -9.13 -5.50 9.29
C LEU A 161 -9.49 -6.94 9.67
N LEU A 162 -8.52 -7.72 10.15
CA LEU A 162 -8.76 -9.08 10.64
C LEU A 162 -9.78 -9.09 11.80
N LYS A 163 -9.64 -8.17 12.73
CA LYS A 163 -10.54 -8.05 13.88
C LYS A 163 -11.96 -7.73 13.44
N ALA A 164 -12.13 -6.95 12.38
CA ALA A 164 -13.44 -6.57 11.86
C ALA A 164 -14.22 -7.73 11.23
N ILE A 165 -13.52 -8.76 10.73
CA ILE A 165 -14.15 -9.94 10.10
C ILE A 165 -14.21 -11.16 11.01
N GLY A 166 -13.56 -11.09 12.17
CA GLY A 166 -13.49 -12.18 13.16
C GLY A 166 -14.68 -12.29 14.08
#